data_2efe49383059da9b0a1e84de6636af7c
#
_entry.id   2efe49383059da9b0a1e84de6636af7c
#
_cell.length_a   1.000
_cell.length_b   1.000
_cell.length_c   1.000
_cell.angle_alpha   90.00
_cell.angle_beta   90.00
_cell.angle_gamma   90.00
#
_symmetry.space_group_name_H-M   'P 1'
#
loop_
_entity.id
_entity.type
_entity.pdbx_description
1 polymer ?
#
loop_
_entity_poly.entity_id
_entity_poly.type
_entity_poly.pdbx_seq_one_letter_code
_entity_poly.pdbx_strand_id
1 'polypeptide(L)'
;MPKIIAAVCAAQMALIVAGSTVQAHAFLDHANPPVGSAIPAAPAAITLWFTQDLEPAFSKVTVTNQAGQRVDLGNVQVPQGAPAELQVGLRPLPPGTYTVSWRVVSVDTHPTEGTFEFEVRP
;
A
#
# COMPACT_ATOMS: atom_id res chain seq x y z
N MET A 1 41.20 45.63 34.84
CA MET A 1 40.83 44.92 34.82
C MET A 1 40.19 44.25 34.05
N PRO A 2 40.22 43.44 33.55
CA PRO A 2 39.77 42.80 32.62
C PRO A 2 38.65 42.13 32.79
N LYS A 3 37.93 42.12 32.22
CA LYS A 3 36.94 41.55 32.23
C LYS A 3 36.72 40.64 31.44
N ILE A 4 36.48 39.72 31.52
CA ILE A 4 36.24 38.73 30.84
C ILE A 4 34.99 38.54 30.57
N ILE A 5 34.72 38.59 29.52
CA ILE A 5 33.60 38.27 29.11
C ILE A 5 33.57 36.94 28.82
N ALA A 6 33.00 36.27 29.53
CA ALA A 6 32.65 35.00 29.22
C ALA A 6 31.72 35.10 28.13
N ALA A 7 32.19 34.89 27.05
CA ALA A 7 31.37 34.62 25.97
C ALA A 7 30.67 33.34 26.28
N VAL A 8 29.55 33.49 26.75
CA VAL A 8 28.69 32.40 26.84
C VAL A 8 28.32 32.09 25.44
N CYS A 9 29.03 31.26 24.88
CA CYS A 9 28.51 30.56 23.79
C CYS A 9 27.43 29.73 24.30
N ALA A 10 26.31 30.26 24.31
CA ALA A 10 25.14 29.45 24.41
C ALA A 10 25.20 28.59 23.21
N ALA A 11 25.72 27.48 23.37
CA ALA A 11 25.56 26.48 22.39
C ALA A 11 24.09 26.21 22.29
N GLN A 12 23.51 26.80 21.32
CA GLN A 12 22.25 26.48 21.01
C GLN A 12 22.30 25.16 20.40
N MET A 13 22.11 24.22 21.16
CA MET A 13 21.69 23.00 20.65
C MET A 13 20.37 23.22 20.04
N ALA A 14 20.42 23.47 18.80
CA ALA A 14 19.26 23.26 18.02
C ALA A 14 18.94 21.80 18.16
N LEU A 15 18.04 21.53 19.01
CA LEU A 15 17.47 20.26 19.06
C LEU A 15 16.70 20.14 17.77
N ILE A 16 17.34 19.65 16.78
CA ILE A 16 16.65 19.18 15.66
C ILE A 16 16.08 17.89 16.12
N VAL A 17 14.88 17.97 16.59
CA VAL A 17 14.07 16.82 16.61
C VAL A 17 13.91 16.48 15.16
N ALA A 18 14.76 15.62 14.68
CA ALA A 18 14.44 14.91 13.49
C ALA A 18 13.16 14.18 13.87
N GLY A 19 12.08 14.84 13.66
CA GLY A 19 10.82 14.20 13.83
C GLY A 19 10.83 12.99 12.96
N SER A 20 10.78 11.83 13.56
CA SER A 20 10.36 10.68 12.85
C SER A 20 9.10 11.12 12.16
N THR A 21 9.19 11.34 10.88
CA THR A 21 8.02 11.51 10.07
C THR A 21 7.26 10.23 10.23
N VAL A 22 6.24 10.27 11.05
CA VAL A 22 5.24 9.22 11.05
C VAL A 22 4.75 9.20 9.63
N GLN A 23 5.10 8.15 8.92
CA GLN A 23 4.64 8.06 7.56
C GLN A 23 3.15 7.87 7.59
N ALA A 24 2.47 8.90 7.16
CA ALA A 24 1.03 8.92 7.04
C ALA A 24 0.55 8.27 5.74
N HIS A 25 1.44 7.61 4.99
CA HIS A 25 1.09 6.97 3.73
C HIS A 25 0.70 5.52 3.96
N ALA A 26 -0.30 5.07 3.24
CA ALA A 26 -0.69 3.67 3.25
C ALA A 26 0.27 2.88 2.36
N PHE A 27 1.04 1.96 2.93
CA PHE A 27 1.87 1.05 2.18
C PHE A 27 1.26 -0.34 2.19
N LEU A 28 1.48 -1.10 1.13
CA LEU A 28 1.05 -2.48 1.09
C LEU A 28 1.84 -3.29 2.11
N ASP A 29 1.13 -3.89 3.06
CA ASP A 29 1.73 -4.74 4.07
C ASP A 29 1.84 -6.18 3.57
N HIS A 30 0.74 -6.73 3.10
CA HIS A 30 0.70 -8.07 2.50
C HIS A 30 -0.53 -8.20 1.61
N ALA A 31 -0.58 -9.30 0.86
CA ALA A 31 -1.64 -9.55 -0.09
C ALA A 31 -2.00 -11.04 -0.12
N ASN A 32 -3.19 -11.34 -0.61
CA ASN A 32 -3.61 -12.69 -0.95
C ASN A 32 -4.20 -12.68 -2.37
N PRO A 33 -3.58 -13.33 -3.36
CA PRO A 33 -2.35 -14.15 -3.26
C PRO A 33 -1.14 -13.32 -2.86
N PRO A 34 -0.16 -13.92 -2.17
CA PRO A 34 1.04 -13.20 -1.76
C PRO A 34 1.81 -12.64 -2.96
N VAL A 35 2.49 -11.51 -2.73
CA VAL A 35 3.31 -10.85 -3.73
C VAL A 35 4.35 -11.84 -4.28
N GLY A 36 4.39 -11.98 -5.61
CA GLY A 36 5.36 -12.83 -6.28
C GLY A 36 5.14 -14.32 -6.12
N SER A 37 3.99 -14.77 -5.62
CA SER A 37 3.72 -16.16 -5.36
C SER A 37 3.24 -16.92 -6.59
N ALA A 38 3.46 -18.23 -6.59
CA ALA A 38 2.81 -19.16 -7.50
C ALA A 38 1.82 -19.99 -6.69
N ILE A 39 0.57 -20.01 -7.12
CA ILE A 39 -0.51 -20.70 -6.42
C ILE A 39 -1.17 -21.73 -7.35
N PRO A 40 -1.65 -22.85 -6.81
CA PRO A 40 -2.23 -23.89 -7.66
C PRO A 40 -3.59 -23.52 -8.25
N ALA A 41 -4.31 -22.61 -7.61
CA ALA A 41 -5.60 -22.14 -8.08
C ALA A 41 -5.83 -20.72 -7.56
N ALA A 42 -6.44 -19.87 -8.38
CA ALA A 42 -6.74 -18.51 -7.97
C ALA A 42 -7.90 -18.48 -6.97
N PRO A 43 -7.84 -17.58 -5.97
CA PRO A 43 -8.98 -17.33 -5.11
C PRO A 43 -10.07 -16.59 -5.87
N ALA A 44 -11.26 -16.49 -5.28
CA ALA A 44 -12.36 -15.74 -5.88
C ALA A 44 -12.16 -14.23 -5.82
N ALA A 45 -11.21 -13.75 -5.05
CA ALA A 45 -10.93 -12.34 -4.86
C ALA A 45 -9.47 -12.10 -4.53
N ILE A 46 -8.99 -10.92 -4.91
CA ILE A 46 -7.70 -10.39 -4.44
C ILE A 46 -7.98 -9.58 -3.18
N THR A 47 -7.15 -9.76 -2.18
CA THR A 47 -7.22 -8.98 -0.95
C THR A 47 -5.86 -8.35 -0.68
N LEU A 48 -5.86 -7.05 -0.42
CA LEU A 48 -4.69 -6.26 -0.10
C LEU A 48 -4.85 -5.67 1.30
N TRP A 49 -3.80 -5.77 2.12
CA TRP A 49 -3.79 -5.17 3.46
C TRP A 49 -2.74 -4.07 3.49
N PHE A 50 -3.16 -2.90 3.91
CA PHE A 50 -2.32 -1.71 3.97
C PHE A 50 -1.97 -1.34 5.41
N THR A 51 -0.99 -0.46 5.56
CA THR A 51 -0.50 -0.03 6.87
C THR A 51 -1.34 1.08 7.49
N GLN A 52 -2.28 1.66 6.71
CA GLN A 52 -3.14 2.75 7.15
C GLN A 52 -4.55 2.51 6.64
N ASP A 53 -5.51 3.13 7.32
CA ASP A 53 -6.90 3.11 6.86
C ASP A 53 -7.05 3.85 5.53
N LEU A 54 -7.94 3.36 4.70
CA LEU A 54 -8.12 3.83 3.34
C LEU A 54 -9.40 4.65 3.20
N GLU A 55 -9.37 5.58 2.23
CA GLU A 55 -10.56 6.24 1.73
C GLU A 55 -11.17 5.37 0.64
N PRO A 56 -12.30 4.70 0.90
CA PRO A 56 -12.85 3.75 -0.06
C PRO A 56 -13.18 4.37 -1.41
N ALA A 57 -13.67 5.60 -1.41
CA ALA A 57 -14.10 6.27 -2.63
C ALA A 57 -12.95 6.56 -3.60
N PHE A 58 -11.72 6.59 -3.10
CA PHE A 58 -10.55 6.95 -3.89
C PHE A 58 -9.53 5.83 -4.02
N SER A 59 -9.85 4.66 -3.53
CA SER A 59 -8.94 3.52 -3.56
C SER A 59 -9.39 2.50 -4.57
N LYS A 60 -8.45 2.00 -5.38
CA LYS A 60 -8.72 1.08 -6.47
C LYS A 60 -7.68 0.00 -6.57
N VAL A 61 -8.10 -1.12 -7.10
CA VAL A 61 -7.20 -2.20 -7.50
C VAL A 61 -7.74 -2.83 -8.78
N THR A 62 -6.85 -3.13 -9.70
CA THR A 62 -7.17 -3.82 -10.94
C THR A 62 -6.25 -5.01 -11.10
N VAL A 63 -6.73 -6.03 -11.81
CA VAL A 63 -5.95 -7.23 -12.10
C VAL A 63 -6.00 -7.46 -13.60
N THR A 64 -4.83 -7.65 -14.21
CA THR A 64 -4.71 -7.90 -15.64
C THR A 64 -3.95 -9.19 -15.89
N ASN A 65 -4.24 -9.84 -17.03
CA ASN A 65 -3.48 -10.98 -17.49
C ASN A 65 -2.27 -10.52 -18.34
N GLN A 66 -1.50 -11.46 -18.88
CA GLN A 66 -0.31 -11.12 -19.67
C GLN A 66 -0.63 -10.39 -20.98
N ALA A 67 -1.86 -10.49 -21.46
CA ALA A 67 -2.30 -9.75 -22.65
C ALA A 67 -2.79 -8.33 -22.29
N GLY A 68 -2.72 -7.94 -21.03
CA GLY A 68 -3.19 -6.63 -20.57
C GLY A 68 -4.71 -6.54 -20.40
N GLN A 69 -5.42 -7.65 -20.46
CA GLN A 69 -6.87 -7.67 -20.31
C GLN A 69 -7.25 -7.72 -18.85
N ARG A 70 -8.29 -6.97 -18.48
CA ARG A 70 -8.78 -6.98 -17.11
C ARG A 70 -9.49 -8.28 -16.80
N VAL A 71 -9.14 -8.85 -15.65
CA VAL A 71 -9.70 -10.10 -15.15
C VAL A 71 -10.40 -9.92 -13.80
N ASP A 72 -10.37 -8.73 -13.24
CA ASP A 72 -11.12 -8.39 -12.03
C ASP A 72 -12.57 -8.04 -12.38
N LEU A 73 -13.44 -8.15 -11.42
CA LEU A 73 -14.86 -7.88 -11.59
C LEU A 73 -15.21 -6.39 -11.42
N GLY A 74 -14.24 -5.55 -11.05
CA GLY A 74 -14.47 -4.13 -10.86
C GLY A 74 -15.21 -3.76 -9.58
N ASN A 75 -15.58 -4.76 -8.77
CA ASN A 75 -16.34 -4.55 -7.54
C ASN A 75 -15.43 -4.27 -6.35
N VAL A 76 -14.59 -3.25 -6.47
CA VAL A 76 -13.63 -2.87 -5.44
C VAL A 76 -14.36 -2.43 -4.19
N GLN A 77 -13.94 -2.93 -3.03
CA GLN A 77 -14.50 -2.52 -1.76
C GLN A 77 -13.48 -2.54 -0.65
N VAL A 78 -13.71 -1.68 0.33
CA VAL A 78 -13.05 -1.75 1.64
C VAL A 78 -14.08 -2.36 2.57
N PRO A 79 -13.85 -3.58 3.10
CA PRO A 79 -14.85 -4.24 3.92
C PRO A 79 -15.15 -3.45 5.19
N GLN A 80 -16.41 -3.49 5.60
CA GLN A 80 -16.82 -2.86 6.85
C GLN A 80 -16.13 -3.57 8.02
N GLY A 81 -15.51 -2.80 8.90
CA GLY A 81 -14.76 -3.38 10.02
C GLY A 81 -13.29 -3.70 9.69
N ALA A 82 -12.87 -3.49 8.44
CA ALA A 82 -11.49 -3.70 8.00
C ALA A 82 -11.02 -2.50 7.16
N PRO A 83 -10.87 -1.32 7.78
CA PRO A 83 -10.64 -0.07 7.02
C PRO A 83 -9.29 0.02 6.30
N ALA A 84 -8.34 -0.84 6.61
CA ALA A 84 -7.05 -0.90 5.91
C ALA A 84 -7.01 -1.99 4.84
N GLU A 85 -8.13 -2.62 4.53
CA GLU A 85 -8.20 -3.73 3.59
C GLU A 85 -8.91 -3.31 2.31
N LEU A 86 -8.41 -3.79 1.18
CA LEU A 86 -8.98 -3.52 -0.14
C LEU A 86 -9.19 -4.84 -0.86
N GLN A 87 -10.38 -5.06 -1.42
CA GLN A 87 -10.71 -6.29 -2.11
C GLN A 87 -11.30 -6.03 -3.47
N VAL A 88 -11.06 -6.94 -4.40
CA VAL A 88 -11.74 -6.98 -5.68
C VAL A 88 -11.98 -8.43 -6.06
N GLY A 89 -13.17 -8.73 -6.58
CA GLY A 89 -13.49 -10.05 -7.08
C GLY A 89 -12.75 -10.37 -8.37
N LEU A 90 -12.52 -11.65 -8.62
CA LEU A 90 -11.85 -12.14 -9.80
C LEU A 90 -12.78 -13.00 -10.63
N ARG A 91 -12.64 -12.91 -11.95
CA ARG A 91 -13.15 -13.94 -12.84
C ARG A 91 -12.37 -15.22 -12.62
N PRO A 92 -12.87 -16.38 -13.05
CA PRO A 92 -12.07 -17.60 -13.05
C PRO A 92 -10.79 -17.35 -13.83
N LEU A 93 -9.64 -17.68 -13.23
CA LEU A 93 -8.34 -17.43 -13.84
C LEU A 93 -7.70 -18.73 -14.31
N PRO A 94 -7.45 -18.88 -15.63
CA PRO A 94 -6.63 -19.99 -16.11
C PRO A 94 -5.19 -19.85 -15.65
N PRO A 95 -4.37 -20.91 -15.78
CA PRO A 95 -2.95 -20.82 -15.50
C PRO A 95 -2.31 -19.67 -16.25
N GLY A 96 -1.42 -18.94 -15.59
CA GLY A 96 -0.75 -17.79 -16.18
C GLY A 96 -0.26 -16.83 -15.12
N THR A 97 0.38 -15.74 -15.56
CA THR A 97 0.89 -14.68 -14.73
C THR A 97 -0.07 -13.49 -14.77
N TYR A 98 -0.34 -12.94 -13.60
CA TYR A 98 -1.29 -11.85 -13.43
C TYR A 98 -0.63 -10.68 -12.72
N THR A 99 -0.98 -9.47 -13.15
CA THR A 99 -0.47 -8.23 -12.55
C THR A 99 -1.58 -7.56 -11.75
N VAL A 100 -1.29 -7.29 -10.50
CA VAL A 100 -2.17 -6.52 -9.62
C VAL A 100 -1.63 -5.10 -9.56
N SER A 101 -2.47 -4.13 -9.91
CA SER A 101 -2.11 -2.71 -9.86
C SER A 101 -3.06 -2.02 -8.89
N TRP A 102 -2.50 -1.29 -7.94
CA TRP A 102 -3.31 -0.62 -6.95
C TRP A 102 -2.94 0.85 -6.84
N ARG A 103 -3.93 1.64 -6.50
CA ARG A 103 -3.76 3.05 -6.15
C ARG A 103 -4.73 3.32 -5.01
N VAL A 104 -4.20 3.70 -3.88
CA VAL A 104 -5.00 3.95 -2.68
C VAL A 104 -4.74 5.34 -2.14
N VAL A 105 -5.74 5.86 -1.44
CA VAL A 105 -5.62 7.12 -0.72
C VAL A 105 -5.89 6.82 0.74
N SER A 106 -4.97 7.19 1.60
CA SER A 106 -5.14 7.04 3.04
C SER A 106 -6.11 8.08 3.58
N VAL A 107 -6.65 7.84 4.78
CA VAL A 107 -7.61 8.77 5.40
C VAL A 107 -7.03 10.15 5.64
N ASP A 108 -5.71 10.31 5.62
CA ASP A 108 -5.06 11.60 5.71
C ASP A 108 -4.76 12.21 4.32
N THR A 109 -5.39 11.66 3.27
CA THR A 109 -5.40 12.19 1.90
C THR A 109 -4.11 12.05 1.11
N HIS A 110 -3.24 11.10 1.45
CA HIS A 110 -2.02 10.84 0.69
C HIS A 110 -2.20 9.65 -0.25
N PRO A 111 -2.03 9.83 -1.57
CA PRO A 111 -2.10 8.72 -2.52
C PRO A 111 -0.79 7.93 -2.55
N THR A 112 -0.92 6.62 -2.70
CA THR A 112 0.19 5.73 -3.01
C THR A 112 -0.25 4.74 -4.06
N GLU A 113 0.69 4.19 -4.82
CA GLU A 113 0.39 3.22 -5.86
C GLU A 113 1.51 2.20 -6.00
N GLY A 114 1.18 1.07 -6.55
CA GLY A 114 2.15 0.02 -6.78
C GLY A 114 1.57 -1.10 -7.62
N THR A 115 2.44 -2.04 -7.96
CA THR A 115 2.09 -3.24 -8.71
C THR A 115 2.83 -4.44 -8.15
N PHE A 116 2.23 -5.60 -8.30
CA PHE A 116 2.92 -6.86 -8.08
C PHE A 116 2.31 -7.95 -8.95
N GLU A 117 3.00 -9.07 -9.05
CA GLU A 117 2.54 -10.20 -9.84
C GLU A 117 2.30 -11.41 -8.96
N PHE A 118 1.43 -12.29 -9.42
CA PHE A 118 1.29 -13.65 -8.93
C PHE A 118 1.04 -14.58 -10.12
N GLU A 119 1.28 -15.86 -9.92
CA GLU A 119 1.13 -16.85 -10.96
C GLU A 119 0.17 -17.93 -10.52
N VAL A 120 -0.73 -18.35 -11.41
CA VAL A 120 -1.54 -19.53 -11.22
C VAL A 120 -0.86 -20.67 -11.95
N ARG A 121 -0.39 -21.65 -11.19
CA ARG A 121 0.39 -22.77 -11.71
C ARG A 121 -0.01 -24.04 -11.01
N PRO A 122 -0.95 -24.78 -11.60
CA PRO A 122 -1.43 -26.04 -11.05
C PRO A 122 -0.34 -27.10 -10.94
#